data_8cabc65af97b8b6959089e2b11536e3f
#
_entry.id   8cabc65af97b8b6959089e2b11536e3f
#
_cell.length_a   1.000
_cell.length_b   1.000
_cell.length_c   1.000
_cell.angle_alpha   90.00
_cell.angle_beta   90.00
_cell.angle_gamma   90.00
#
_symmetry.space_group_name_H-M   'P 1'
#
loop_
_entity.id
_entity.type
_entity.pdbx_description
1 polymer ?
#
loop_
_entity_poly.entity_id
_entity_poly.type
_entity_poly.pdbx_seq_one_letter_code
_entity_poly.pdbx_strand_id
1 'polypeptide(L)'
;PMDSETGPRLREIRSKTGLSQRQLAKASGVANATISQIESGALNPTVGMLKKVLGGIPISLSNFFTDDFSFTDQVFFSADKLLQLGEGGVSYLQVGNHLQNKSIQMMKECYQPGAHTGKHAIQHEGEECGIILSGSLEVQVGDKKKVLKAGDAYYFRSTVPHHFKNVGREACELITACSPPSF
;
A
#
# COMPACT_ATOMS: atom_id res chain seq x y z
N PRO A 1 11.47 23.34 15.80
CA PRO A 1 11.23 22.47 16.92
C PRO A 1 10.05 21.54 16.58
N MET A 2 10.34 20.29 16.23
CA MET A 2 9.34 19.28 15.87
C MET A 2 8.56 18.72 17.08
N ASP A 3 8.87 19.19 18.28
CA ASP A 3 8.39 18.55 19.53
C ASP A 3 7.01 18.99 19.99
N SER A 4 6.45 20.11 19.50
CA SER A 4 5.15 20.61 19.96
C SER A 4 3.94 20.04 19.20
N GLU A 5 4.14 19.32 18.12
CA GLU A 5 3.06 18.88 17.22
C GLU A 5 2.60 17.43 17.43
N THR A 6 3.43 16.59 18.05
CA THR A 6 3.14 15.15 18.22
C THR A 6 1.86 14.89 19.03
N GLY A 7 1.68 15.62 20.13
CA GLY A 7 0.49 15.45 21.00
C GLY A 7 -0.81 15.86 20.33
N PRO A 8 -0.93 17.10 19.83
CA PRO A 8 -2.10 17.56 19.07
C PRO A 8 -2.41 16.67 17.90
N ARG A 9 -1.38 16.20 17.19
CA ARG A 9 -1.54 15.29 16.05
C ARG A 9 -2.10 13.93 16.46
N LEU A 10 -1.57 13.32 17.53
CA LEU A 10 -2.11 12.07 18.04
C LEU A 10 -3.59 12.22 18.42
N ARG A 11 -3.95 13.31 19.08
CA ARG A 11 -5.33 13.60 19.45
C ARG A 11 -6.24 13.76 18.23
N GLU A 12 -5.79 14.49 17.21
CA GLU A 12 -6.51 14.66 15.96
C GLU A 12 -6.80 13.32 15.29
N ILE A 13 -5.75 12.51 15.10
CA ILE A 13 -5.83 11.19 14.46
C ILE A 13 -6.76 10.27 15.23
N ARG A 14 -6.59 10.17 16.56
CA ARG A 14 -7.47 9.36 17.40
C ARG A 14 -8.93 9.80 17.27
N SER A 15 -9.18 11.10 17.28
CA SER A 15 -10.54 11.65 17.19
C SER A 15 -11.17 11.35 15.83
N LYS A 16 -10.41 11.46 14.74
CA LYS A 16 -10.86 11.11 13.38
C LYS A 16 -11.17 9.61 13.23
N THR A 17 -10.51 8.73 14.00
CA THR A 17 -10.84 7.30 14.05
C THR A 17 -12.01 6.97 14.96
N GLY A 18 -12.63 7.97 15.62
CA GLY A 18 -13.74 7.76 16.52
C GLY A 18 -13.37 7.11 17.87
N LEU A 19 -12.06 6.99 18.18
CA LEU A 19 -11.59 6.36 19.40
C LEU A 19 -11.54 7.37 20.57
N SER A 20 -12.02 6.96 21.74
CA SER A 20 -11.69 7.64 23.00
C SER A 20 -10.24 7.30 23.42
N GLN A 21 -9.65 8.12 24.30
CA GLN A 21 -8.34 7.82 24.88
C GLN A 21 -8.29 6.44 25.54
N ARG A 22 -9.37 6.03 26.22
CA ARG A 22 -9.49 4.71 26.85
C ARG A 22 -9.51 3.57 25.83
N GLN A 23 -10.19 3.77 24.71
CA GLN A 23 -10.23 2.77 23.63
C GLN A 23 -8.88 2.63 22.96
N LEU A 24 -8.18 3.74 22.69
CA LEU A 24 -6.82 3.70 22.17
C LEU A 24 -5.86 3.06 23.16
N ALA A 25 -5.97 3.35 24.46
CA ALA A 25 -5.19 2.72 25.51
C ALA A 25 -5.34 1.19 25.50
N LYS A 26 -6.59 0.72 25.43
CA LYS A 26 -6.89 -0.72 25.33
C LYS A 26 -6.34 -1.34 24.06
N ALA A 27 -6.52 -0.70 22.91
CA ALA A 27 -6.08 -1.22 21.61
C ALA A 27 -4.55 -1.26 21.48
N SER A 28 -3.85 -0.27 22.03
CA SER A 28 -2.38 -0.18 21.95
C SER A 28 -1.64 -0.87 23.09
N GLY A 29 -2.34 -1.28 24.15
CA GLY A 29 -1.71 -1.81 25.37
C GLY A 29 -0.85 -0.78 26.12
N VAL A 30 -1.19 0.52 25.98
CA VAL A 30 -0.54 1.65 26.67
C VAL A 30 -1.50 2.23 27.72
N ALA A 31 -1.00 2.67 28.87
CA ALA A 31 -1.84 3.23 29.91
C ALA A 31 -2.59 4.49 29.42
N ASN A 32 -3.86 4.66 29.81
CA ASN A 32 -4.66 5.81 29.42
C ASN A 32 -4.03 7.14 29.87
N ALA A 33 -3.43 7.18 31.06
CA ALA A 33 -2.71 8.35 31.56
C ALA A 33 -1.55 8.77 30.62
N THR A 34 -0.81 7.78 30.08
CA THR A 34 0.28 8.03 29.13
C THR A 34 -0.25 8.65 27.84
N ILE A 35 -1.35 8.14 27.29
CA ILE A 35 -1.98 8.71 26.08
C ILE A 35 -2.42 10.16 26.35
N SER A 36 -3.08 10.40 27.48
CA SER A 36 -3.49 11.75 27.90
C SER A 36 -2.31 12.71 28.03
N GLN A 37 -1.20 12.26 28.62
CA GLN A 37 0.02 13.07 28.77
C GLN A 37 0.68 13.38 27.43
N ILE A 38 0.69 12.42 26.50
CA ILE A 38 1.22 12.65 25.13
C ILE A 38 0.33 13.68 24.42
N GLU A 39 -0.98 13.49 24.43
CA GLU A 39 -1.91 14.38 23.71
C GLU A 39 -1.94 15.81 24.28
N SER A 40 -1.68 15.96 25.56
CA SER A 40 -1.56 17.28 26.23
C SER A 40 -0.18 17.94 26.07
N GLY A 41 0.80 17.23 25.51
CA GLY A 41 2.19 17.69 25.42
C GLY A 41 2.97 17.58 26.73
N ALA A 42 2.37 17.01 27.80
CA ALA A 42 3.05 16.80 29.07
C ALA A 42 4.12 15.69 29.02
N LEU A 43 4.02 14.81 28.04
CA LEU A 43 4.98 13.74 27.76
C LEU A 43 5.34 13.73 26.28
N ASN A 44 6.65 13.87 25.98
CA ASN A 44 7.16 13.67 24.64
C ASN A 44 7.51 12.17 24.46
N PRO A 45 6.79 11.40 23.61
CA PRO A 45 7.01 9.98 23.49
C PRO A 45 8.30 9.68 22.73
N THR A 46 9.01 8.64 23.12
CA THR A 46 10.05 8.05 22.27
C THR A 46 9.43 7.45 21.00
N VAL A 47 10.21 7.29 19.94
CA VAL A 47 9.75 6.63 18.70
C VAL A 47 9.15 5.25 18.97
N GLY A 48 9.78 4.47 19.88
CA GLY A 48 9.26 3.16 20.28
C GLY A 48 7.90 3.23 20.98
N MET A 49 7.71 4.23 21.88
CA MET A 49 6.42 4.45 22.55
C MET A 49 5.35 4.91 21.55
N LEU A 50 5.70 5.83 20.66
CA LEU A 50 4.77 6.31 19.63
C LEU A 50 4.35 5.15 18.72
N LYS A 51 5.30 4.33 18.24
CA LYS A 51 4.99 3.12 17.46
C LYS A 51 4.02 2.19 18.18
N LYS A 52 4.19 2.00 19.49
CA LYS A 52 3.29 1.18 20.31
C LYS A 52 1.89 1.80 20.40
N VAL A 53 1.79 3.10 20.62
CA VAL A 53 0.49 3.83 20.68
C VAL A 53 -0.21 3.74 19.31
N LEU A 54 0.53 3.96 18.21
CA LEU A 54 -0.01 3.90 16.85
C LEU A 54 -0.42 2.46 16.45
N GLY A 55 0.08 1.43 17.12
CA GLY A 55 -0.41 0.06 16.96
C GLY A 55 -1.89 -0.14 17.33
N GLY A 56 -2.49 0.80 18.06
CA GLY A 56 -3.93 0.83 18.34
C GLY A 56 -4.77 1.61 17.34
N ILE A 57 -4.14 2.18 16.32
CA ILE A 57 -4.77 2.96 15.24
C ILE A 57 -4.28 2.41 13.91
N PRO A 58 -5.10 2.34 12.86
CA PRO A 58 -4.68 1.84 11.54
C PRO A 58 -3.83 2.90 10.80
N ILE A 59 -2.65 3.22 11.33
CA ILE A 59 -1.72 4.21 10.76
C ILE A 59 -0.27 3.78 10.91
N SER A 60 0.54 3.98 9.87
CA SER A 60 1.98 3.79 9.95
C SER A 60 2.67 4.98 10.63
N LEU A 61 3.86 4.75 11.18
CA LEU A 61 4.68 5.83 11.76
C LEU A 61 5.04 6.91 10.73
N SER A 62 5.29 6.53 9.48
CA SER A 62 5.56 7.48 8.39
C SER A 62 4.36 8.36 8.11
N ASN A 63 3.17 7.78 8.02
CA ASN A 63 1.94 8.54 7.79
C ASN A 63 1.58 9.45 8.96
N PHE A 64 1.99 9.09 10.19
CA PHE A 64 1.80 9.94 11.35
C PHE A 64 2.52 11.29 11.21
N PHE A 65 3.65 11.36 10.52
CA PHE A 65 4.45 12.58 10.36
C PHE A 65 4.25 13.30 9.01
N THR A 66 3.36 12.81 8.15
CA THR A 66 3.02 13.52 6.90
C THR A 66 1.88 14.51 7.12
N ASP A 67 1.97 15.71 6.56
CA ASP A 67 0.95 16.77 6.72
C ASP A 67 -0.40 16.40 6.11
N ASP A 68 -0.41 15.44 5.21
CA ASP A 68 -1.60 14.94 4.49
C ASP A 68 -2.28 13.80 5.26
N PHE A 69 -2.57 14.02 6.56
CA PHE A 69 -3.36 13.07 7.32
C PHE A 69 -4.85 13.33 7.12
N SER A 70 -5.31 12.99 5.96
CA SER A 70 -6.72 12.72 5.79
C SER A 70 -6.91 11.20 5.86
N PHE A 71 -7.70 10.69 6.81
CA PHE A 71 -8.51 9.48 6.59
C PHE A 71 -9.44 9.84 5.46
N THR A 72 -8.94 9.83 4.24
CA THR A 72 -9.58 10.61 3.22
C THR A 72 -10.61 9.79 2.54
N ASP A 73 -11.74 10.37 2.47
CA ASP A 73 -12.62 10.33 1.33
C ASP A 73 -11.92 10.82 0.03
N GLN A 74 -10.58 10.67 -0.09
CA GLN A 74 -9.88 11.00 -1.33
C GLN A 74 -10.36 10.06 -2.41
N VAL A 75 -11.12 10.59 -3.35
CA VAL A 75 -11.72 9.84 -4.45
C VAL A 75 -10.87 9.94 -5.71
N PHE A 76 -10.17 11.07 -5.89
CA PHE A 76 -9.43 11.38 -7.12
C PHE A 76 -7.93 11.45 -6.86
N PHE A 77 -7.15 10.84 -7.75
CA PHE A 77 -5.69 10.78 -7.68
C PHE A 77 -5.11 11.31 -8.99
N SER A 78 -4.32 12.37 -8.92
CA SER A 78 -3.58 12.86 -10.09
C SER A 78 -2.41 11.91 -10.41
N ALA A 79 -2.05 11.79 -11.67
CA ALA A 79 -0.99 10.89 -12.11
C ALA A 79 0.37 11.15 -11.45
N ASP A 80 0.68 12.43 -11.19
CA ASP A 80 1.91 12.89 -10.51
C ASP A 80 1.94 12.59 -9.00
N LYS A 81 0.81 12.16 -8.43
CA LYS A 81 0.65 11.79 -7.01
C LYS A 81 0.59 10.29 -6.78
N LEU A 82 0.60 9.48 -7.83
CA LEU A 82 0.68 8.03 -7.68
C LEU A 82 2.06 7.64 -7.15
N LEU A 83 2.09 6.78 -6.15
CA LEU A 83 3.35 6.26 -5.63
C LEU A 83 4.02 5.38 -6.68
N GLN A 84 5.24 5.77 -7.08
CA GLN A 84 6.06 4.96 -7.96
C GLN A 84 6.89 3.99 -7.14
N LEU A 85 6.74 2.71 -7.46
CA LEU A 85 7.47 1.58 -6.90
C LEU A 85 8.15 0.81 -8.05
N GLY A 86 8.95 -0.18 -7.70
CA GLY A 86 9.57 -1.11 -8.64
C GLY A 86 11.04 -0.82 -8.92
N GLU A 87 11.69 -1.82 -9.46
CA GLU A 87 13.12 -1.85 -9.80
C GLU A 87 13.38 -2.82 -10.96
N GLY A 88 14.60 -2.90 -11.47
CA GLY A 88 14.97 -3.91 -12.46
C GLY A 88 14.24 -3.80 -13.81
N GLY A 89 13.80 -2.60 -14.20
CA GLY A 89 13.08 -2.37 -15.45
C GLY A 89 11.55 -2.58 -15.34
N VAL A 90 11.04 -2.83 -14.14
CA VAL A 90 9.60 -2.85 -13.84
C VAL A 90 9.26 -1.63 -13.01
N SER A 91 8.22 -0.91 -13.36
CA SER A 91 7.67 0.18 -12.54
C SER A 91 6.20 -0.06 -12.24
N TYR A 92 5.79 0.30 -11.03
CA TYR A 92 4.43 0.21 -10.53
C TYR A 92 3.98 1.59 -10.07
N LEU A 93 2.85 2.08 -10.55
CA LEU A 93 2.19 3.29 -10.08
C LEU A 93 0.95 2.87 -9.29
N GLN A 94 1.02 2.95 -7.98
CA GLN A 94 -0.03 2.48 -7.09
C GLN A 94 -1.07 3.57 -6.82
N VAL A 95 -2.34 3.24 -6.97
CA VAL A 95 -3.47 4.10 -6.59
C VAL A 95 -3.73 3.97 -5.10
N GLY A 96 -3.87 5.12 -4.41
CA GLY A 96 -4.29 5.13 -3.00
C GLY A 96 -3.37 4.35 -2.06
N ASN A 97 -2.05 4.44 -2.23
CA ASN A 97 -1.06 3.75 -1.38
C ASN A 97 -1.23 4.08 0.12
N HIS A 98 -1.67 5.31 0.43
CA HIS A 98 -1.88 5.80 1.80
C HIS A 98 -3.26 5.47 2.38
N LEU A 99 -4.19 4.94 1.57
CA LEU A 99 -5.52 4.54 2.05
C LEU A 99 -5.41 3.31 2.95
N GLN A 100 -5.97 3.42 4.15
CA GLN A 100 -6.02 2.35 5.12
C GLN A 100 -7.19 1.40 4.84
N ASN A 101 -7.04 0.13 5.20
CA ASN A 101 -8.11 -0.89 5.12
C ASN A 101 -8.76 -1.02 3.72
N LYS A 102 -8.04 -0.65 2.66
CA LYS A 102 -8.51 -0.88 1.30
C LYS A 102 -8.62 -2.38 1.02
N SER A 103 -9.67 -2.79 0.36
CA SER A 103 -9.89 -4.19 -0.03
C SER A 103 -9.27 -4.52 -1.38
N ILE A 104 -8.94 -3.50 -2.16
CA ILE A 104 -8.39 -3.64 -3.52
C ILE A 104 -7.09 -2.84 -3.61
N GLN A 105 -6.08 -3.44 -4.21
CA GLN A 105 -4.87 -2.77 -4.69
C GLN A 105 -4.97 -2.66 -6.19
N MET A 106 -4.79 -1.47 -6.73
CA MET A 106 -4.78 -1.20 -8.17
C MET A 106 -3.49 -0.52 -8.55
N MET A 107 -2.85 -1.00 -9.63
CA MET A 107 -1.60 -0.47 -10.14
C MET A 107 -1.64 -0.32 -11.65
N LYS A 108 -0.98 0.73 -12.15
CA LYS A 108 -0.48 0.76 -13.52
C LYS A 108 0.95 0.25 -13.51
N GLU A 109 1.23 -0.77 -14.29
CA GLU A 109 2.55 -1.39 -14.38
C GLU A 109 3.17 -1.16 -15.76
N CYS A 110 4.49 -1.02 -15.79
CA CYS A 110 5.26 -0.95 -17.02
C CYS A 110 6.48 -1.87 -16.91
N TYR A 111 6.59 -2.81 -17.85
CA TYR A 111 7.71 -3.73 -17.99
C TYR A 111 8.55 -3.34 -19.21
N GLN A 112 9.81 -2.96 -19.01
CA GLN A 112 10.75 -2.75 -20.10
C GLN A 112 11.06 -4.07 -20.81
N PRO A 113 11.53 -4.07 -22.08
CA PRO A 113 11.92 -5.30 -22.76
C PRO A 113 12.86 -6.17 -21.92
N GLY A 114 12.52 -7.45 -21.75
CA GLY A 114 13.24 -8.40 -20.91
C GLY A 114 12.99 -8.33 -19.40
N ALA A 115 12.34 -7.28 -18.92
CA ALA A 115 12.00 -7.14 -17.49
C ALA A 115 11.00 -8.20 -17.02
N HIS A 116 11.10 -8.58 -15.76
CA HIS A 116 10.27 -9.64 -15.16
C HIS A 116 10.08 -9.41 -13.66
N THR A 117 9.11 -10.09 -13.04
CA THR A 117 8.78 -9.98 -11.62
C THR A 117 9.79 -10.60 -10.65
N GLY A 118 10.93 -11.06 -11.13
CA GLY A 118 12.00 -11.66 -10.33
C GLY A 118 12.39 -13.05 -10.83
N LYS A 119 13.37 -13.65 -10.17
CA LYS A 119 13.86 -15.00 -10.53
C LYS A 119 12.92 -16.11 -10.05
N HIS A 120 12.14 -15.84 -9.02
CA HIS A 120 11.21 -16.80 -8.43
C HIS A 120 9.78 -16.38 -8.72
N ALA A 121 8.89 -17.35 -8.83
CA ALA A 121 7.47 -17.09 -8.96
C ALA A 121 6.94 -16.40 -7.69
N ILE A 122 6.04 -15.45 -7.88
CA ILE A 122 5.34 -14.75 -6.80
C ILE A 122 4.16 -15.61 -6.36
N GLN A 123 3.82 -15.52 -5.07
CA GLN A 123 2.66 -16.17 -4.50
C GLN A 123 2.19 -15.36 -3.30
N HIS A 124 0.89 -15.05 -3.25
CA HIS A 124 0.27 -14.34 -2.12
C HIS A 124 -1.20 -14.73 -1.99
N GLU A 125 -1.83 -14.32 -0.90
CA GLU A 125 -3.25 -14.56 -0.68
C GLU A 125 -4.12 -13.75 -1.65
N GLY A 126 -5.31 -14.28 -1.94
CA GLY A 126 -6.34 -13.61 -2.69
C GLY A 126 -6.37 -13.92 -4.17
N GLU A 127 -6.81 -12.93 -4.93
CA GLU A 127 -7.04 -13.03 -6.37
C GLU A 127 -6.41 -11.83 -7.07
N GLU A 128 -5.95 -12.05 -8.30
CA GLU A 128 -5.36 -11.02 -9.14
C GLU A 128 -5.93 -11.08 -10.55
N CYS A 129 -6.14 -9.90 -11.12
CA CYS A 129 -6.52 -9.75 -12.52
C CYS A 129 -5.78 -8.59 -13.16
N GLY A 130 -5.71 -8.59 -14.48
CA GLY A 130 -5.10 -7.49 -15.22
C GLY A 130 -5.49 -7.48 -16.69
N ILE A 131 -5.29 -6.32 -17.30
CA ILE A 131 -5.50 -6.11 -18.73
C ILE A 131 -4.28 -5.43 -19.34
N ILE A 132 -3.78 -5.96 -20.45
CA ILE A 132 -2.67 -5.39 -21.19
C ILE A 132 -3.16 -4.17 -21.99
N LEU A 133 -2.52 -3.02 -21.79
CA LEU A 133 -2.84 -1.78 -22.49
C LEU A 133 -2.00 -1.63 -23.78
N SER A 134 -0.71 -1.98 -23.70
CA SER A 134 0.20 -1.91 -24.84
C SER A 134 1.33 -2.94 -24.72
N GLY A 135 1.97 -3.28 -25.83
CA GLY A 135 3.06 -4.25 -25.85
C GLY A 135 2.58 -5.69 -25.70
N SER A 136 3.43 -6.53 -25.13
CA SER A 136 3.13 -7.94 -24.85
C SER A 136 3.82 -8.43 -23.58
N LEU A 137 3.13 -9.31 -22.84
CA LEU A 137 3.61 -9.85 -21.58
C LEU A 137 3.41 -11.37 -21.56
N GLU A 138 4.46 -12.11 -21.28
CA GLU A 138 4.34 -13.52 -20.93
C GLU A 138 3.84 -13.62 -19.50
N VAL A 139 2.70 -14.26 -19.32
CA VAL A 139 2.05 -14.53 -18.02
C VAL A 139 2.11 -16.04 -17.79
N GLN A 140 2.71 -16.45 -16.69
CA GLN A 140 2.75 -17.83 -16.25
C GLN A 140 2.03 -17.94 -14.91
N VAL A 141 1.09 -18.89 -14.81
CA VAL A 141 0.31 -19.19 -13.58
C VAL A 141 0.31 -20.71 -13.41
N GLY A 142 1.05 -21.22 -12.43
CA GLY A 142 1.33 -22.64 -12.31
C GLY A 142 1.95 -23.18 -13.61
N ASP A 143 1.31 -24.22 -14.15
CA ASP A 143 1.76 -24.86 -15.42
C ASP A 143 1.24 -24.16 -16.68
N LYS A 144 0.35 -23.18 -16.55
CA LYS A 144 -0.23 -22.44 -17.66
C LYS A 144 0.64 -21.25 -18.01
N LYS A 145 0.99 -21.14 -19.29
CA LYS A 145 1.82 -20.04 -19.81
C LYS A 145 1.23 -19.50 -21.10
N LYS A 146 1.12 -18.17 -21.23
CA LYS A 146 0.65 -17.50 -22.44
C LYS A 146 1.30 -16.13 -22.60
N VAL A 147 1.57 -15.74 -23.85
CA VAL A 147 1.93 -14.36 -24.18
C VAL A 147 0.62 -13.61 -24.48
N LEU A 148 0.33 -12.62 -23.65
CA LEU A 148 -0.80 -11.72 -23.80
C LEU A 148 -0.38 -10.46 -24.55
N LYS A 149 -1.30 -9.88 -25.33
CA LYS A 149 -1.13 -8.66 -26.13
C LYS A 149 -2.13 -7.60 -25.70
N ALA A 150 -1.98 -6.39 -26.21
CA ALA A 150 -2.93 -5.30 -25.94
C ALA A 150 -4.39 -5.73 -26.14
N GLY A 151 -5.22 -5.49 -25.13
CA GLY A 151 -6.60 -5.92 -25.04
C GLY A 151 -6.83 -7.30 -24.42
N ASP A 152 -5.79 -8.16 -24.32
CA ASP A 152 -5.91 -9.42 -23.59
C ASP A 152 -5.92 -9.18 -22.07
N ALA A 153 -6.56 -10.10 -21.34
CA ALA A 153 -6.68 -10.04 -19.90
C ALA A 153 -6.37 -11.39 -19.25
N TYR A 154 -6.12 -11.35 -17.94
CA TYR A 154 -5.97 -12.54 -17.11
C TYR A 154 -6.75 -12.37 -15.79
N TYR A 155 -7.08 -13.48 -15.17
CA TYR A 155 -7.64 -13.58 -13.83
C TYR A 155 -7.25 -14.93 -13.21
N PHE A 156 -6.72 -14.91 -12.00
CA PHE A 156 -6.34 -16.12 -11.28
C PHE A 156 -6.35 -15.94 -9.75
N ARG A 157 -6.31 -17.05 -9.01
CA ARG A 157 -6.05 -17.04 -7.57
C ARG A 157 -4.55 -16.90 -7.34
N SER A 158 -4.15 -15.87 -6.63
CA SER A 158 -2.73 -15.52 -6.40
C SER A 158 -1.99 -16.51 -5.47
N THR A 159 -2.73 -17.43 -4.85
CA THR A 159 -2.14 -18.60 -4.16
C THR A 159 -1.48 -19.59 -5.10
N VAL A 160 -1.76 -19.51 -6.42
CA VAL A 160 -1.03 -20.26 -7.44
C VAL A 160 0.26 -19.48 -7.78
N PRO A 161 1.44 -20.12 -7.75
CA PRO A 161 2.69 -19.47 -8.12
C PRO A 161 2.60 -18.86 -9.53
N HIS A 162 2.97 -17.58 -9.66
CA HIS A 162 2.84 -16.86 -10.93
C HIS A 162 4.08 -16.00 -11.22
N HIS A 163 4.28 -15.69 -12.50
CA HIS A 163 5.43 -14.94 -12.98
C HIS A 163 5.05 -14.15 -14.24
N PHE A 164 5.56 -12.93 -14.33
CA PHE A 164 5.38 -12.05 -15.47
C PHE A 164 6.72 -11.69 -16.10
N LYS A 165 6.79 -11.67 -17.43
CA LYS A 165 7.97 -11.30 -18.18
C LYS A 165 7.62 -10.60 -19.49
N ASN A 166 8.20 -9.47 -19.74
CA ASN A 166 8.12 -8.86 -21.08
C ASN A 166 9.07 -9.58 -22.03
N VAL A 167 8.50 -10.32 -22.95
CA VAL A 167 9.21 -11.05 -24.03
C VAL A 167 9.21 -10.31 -25.36
N GLY A 168 8.57 -9.12 -25.40
CA GLY A 168 8.50 -8.24 -26.54
C GLY A 168 9.76 -7.38 -26.72
N ARG A 169 9.72 -6.55 -27.75
CA ARG A 169 10.79 -5.58 -28.08
C ARG A 169 10.49 -4.17 -27.60
N GLU A 170 9.26 -3.93 -27.16
CA GLU A 170 8.76 -2.65 -26.66
C GLU A 170 8.31 -2.77 -25.21
N ALA A 171 8.18 -1.66 -24.52
CA ALA A 171 7.63 -1.65 -23.18
C ALA A 171 6.19 -2.17 -23.17
N CYS A 172 5.85 -2.97 -22.17
CA CYS A 172 4.50 -3.45 -21.95
C CYS A 172 3.85 -2.69 -20.80
N GLU A 173 2.72 -2.06 -21.06
CA GLU A 173 1.90 -1.41 -20.04
C GLU A 173 0.64 -2.23 -19.76
N LEU A 174 0.26 -2.33 -18.49
CA LEU A 174 -0.96 -3.00 -18.06
C LEU A 174 -1.54 -2.33 -16.82
N ILE A 175 -2.81 -2.59 -16.57
CA ILE A 175 -3.47 -2.30 -15.29
C ILE A 175 -3.69 -3.62 -14.59
N THR A 176 -3.34 -3.66 -13.31
CA THR A 176 -3.56 -4.81 -12.43
C THR A 176 -4.41 -4.43 -11.23
N ALA A 177 -5.13 -5.40 -10.72
CA ALA A 177 -5.82 -5.29 -9.45
C ALA A 177 -5.71 -6.60 -8.69
N CYS A 178 -5.47 -6.52 -7.39
CA CYS A 178 -5.53 -7.68 -6.50
C CYS A 178 -6.34 -7.39 -5.25
N SER A 179 -6.93 -8.43 -4.69
CA SER A 179 -7.71 -8.39 -3.45
C SER A 179 -7.46 -9.67 -2.64
N PRO A 180 -7.05 -9.56 -1.35
CA PRO A 180 -6.65 -8.31 -0.66
C PRO A 180 -5.36 -7.71 -1.24
N PRO A 181 -5.01 -6.47 -0.86
CA PRO A 181 -3.72 -5.89 -1.18
C PRO A 181 -2.55 -6.78 -0.74
N SER A 182 -1.55 -6.94 -1.60
CA SER A 182 -0.41 -7.85 -1.36
C SER A 182 0.79 -7.15 -0.73
N PHE A 183 0.86 -5.80 -0.79
CA PHE A 183 1.89 -4.96 -0.15
C PHE A 183 1.42 -3.52 0.01
#